data_9f316ca5d46911b8632185696d54c745
#
_entry.id   9f316ca5d46911b8632185696d54c745
#
_cell.length_a   1.000
_cell.length_b   1.000
_cell.length_c   1.000
_cell.angle_alpha   90.00
_cell.angle_beta   90.00
_cell.angle_gamma   90.00
#
_symmetry.space_group_name_H-M   'P 1'
#
loop_
_entity.id
_entity.type
_entity.pdbx_description
1 polymer ?
#
loop_
_entity_poly.entity_id
_entity_poly.type
_entity_poly.pdbx_seq_one_letter_code
_entity_poly.pdbx_strand_id
1 'polypeptide(L)'
;MSTRPLVLLAHGSRRPGPSSVLSRTAERVGTILPGVEVRTGYVELQSPDPATALEGLVDPVVLPFFLARGYHVVHDVPAAVERHGSGTVAGHLGVEEHLVEAVAQRLHEASAPLGGLAGLDHIVLGAAGSRQGAALEEVEAITRLLETRLGRRVTPAYLSAARPSVRDAVSTARAQGARRVGVATYLLAEGRFHRALHSTGADVVAAPIGDHPAVAELVAHRYREQIA
;
A
#
# COMPACT_ATOMS: atom_id res chain seq x y z
N MET A 1 -9.68 -15.68 -26.92
CA MET A 1 -8.81 -16.21 -25.83
C MET A 1 -9.54 -15.99 -24.53
N SER A 2 -9.70 -17.04 -23.71
CA SER A 2 -10.32 -16.90 -22.39
C SER A 2 -9.40 -16.04 -21.51
N THR A 3 -9.95 -14.99 -20.90
CA THR A 3 -9.19 -14.13 -19.97
C THR A 3 -8.97 -14.88 -18.67
N ARG A 4 -7.74 -14.88 -18.14
CA ARG A 4 -7.43 -15.48 -16.84
C ARG A 4 -8.08 -14.66 -15.73
N PRO A 5 -8.74 -15.27 -14.72
CA PRO A 5 -9.28 -14.52 -13.58
C PRO A 5 -8.16 -13.84 -12.78
N LEU A 6 -8.48 -12.70 -12.17
CA LEU A 6 -7.60 -11.98 -11.25
C LEU A 6 -8.13 -12.07 -9.82
N VAL A 7 -7.28 -12.47 -8.88
CA VAL A 7 -7.61 -12.49 -7.45
C VAL A 7 -6.68 -11.56 -6.68
N LEU A 8 -7.23 -10.57 -5.99
CA LEU A 8 -6.49 -9.68 -5.11
C LEU A 8 -6.51 -10.22 -3.68
N LEU A 9 -5.37 -10.55 -3.11
CA LEU A 9 -5.26 -11.03 -1.73
C LEU A 9 -4.63 -9.96 -0.83
N ALA A 10 -5.38 -9.51 0.17
CA ALA A 10 -4.94 -8.53 1.17
C ALA A 10 -4.84 -9.15 2.57
N HIS A 11 -4.26 -8.38 3.53
CA HIS A 11 -4.14 -8.85 4.90
C HIS A 11 -5.50 -9.08 5.59
N GLY A 12 -6.43 -8.16 5.38
CA GLY A 12 -7.67 -8.09 6.14
C GLY A 12 -7.59 -7.11 7.32
N SER A 13 -8.75 -6.83 7.93
CA SER A 13 -8.89 -5.94 9.08
C SER A 13 -9.97 -6.46 10.03
N ARG A 14 -9.72 -6.34 11.35
CA ARG A 14 -10.74 -6.69 12.37
C ARG A 14 -11.96 -5.77 12.37
N ARG A 15 -11.89 -4.63 11.70
CA ARG A 15 -12.98 -3.66 11.55
C ARG A 15 -13.10 -3.28 10.08
N PRO A 16 -13.69 -4.15 9.24
CA PRO A 16 -13.96 -3.80 7.86
C PRO A 16 -14.99 -2.67 7.81
N GLY A 17 -14.73 -1.65 7.00
CA GLY A 17 -15.76 -0.70 6.61
C GLY A 17 -16.73 -1.32 5.61
N PRO A 18 -17.91 -0.70 5.39
CA PRO A 18 -18.95 -1.22 4.46
C PRO A 18 -18.46 -1.38 3.02
N SER A 19 -17.42 -0.64 2.63
CA SER A 19 -16.71 -0.81 1.35
C SER A 19 -15.21 -0.76 1.63
N SER A 20 -14.55 -1.91 1.56
CA SER A 20 -13.09 -1.95 1.80
C SER A 20 -12.33 -1.27 0.66
N VAL A 21 -11.12 -0.78 0.94
CA VAL A 21 -10.22 -0.27 -0.10
C VAL A 21 -9.99 -1.34 -1.18
N LEU A 22 -9.84 -2.60 -0.78
CA LEU A 22 -9.65 -3.72 -1.69
C LEU A 22 -10.83 -3.88 -2.66
N SER A 23 -12.07 -3.84 -2.15
CA SER A 23 -13.29 -3.99 -2.99
C SER A 23 -13.42 -2.85 -3.99
N ARG A 24 -13.25 -1.59 -3.54
CA ARG A 24 -13.29 -0.43 -4.44
C ARG A 24 -12.17 -0.44 -5.49
N THR A 25 -10.99 -0.91 -5.11
CA THR A 25 -9.89 -1.09 -6.07
C THR A 25 -10.25 -2.17 -7.08
N ALA A 26 -10.81 -3.31 -6.65
CA ALA A 26 -11.26 -4.38 -7.55
C ALA A 26 -12.33 -3.91 -8.55
N GLU A 27 -13.30 -3.11 -8.09
CA GLU A 27 -14.31 -2.50 -8.97
C GLU A 27 -13.66 -1.61 -10.05
N ARG A 28 -12.71 -0.74 -9.67
CA ARG A 28 -11.95 0.09 -10.62
C ARG A 28 -11.14 -0.75 -11.61
N VAL A 29 -10.46 -1.80 -11.12
CA VAL A 29 -9.71 -2.73 -11.96
C VAL A 29 -10.62 -3.42 -12.97
N GLY A 30 -11.82 -3.84 -12.57
CA GLY A 30 -12.81 -4.41 -13.48
C GLY A 30 -13.23 -3.44 -14.60
N THR A 31 -13.21 -2.12 -14.35
CA THR A 31 -13.43 -1.11 -15.39
C THR A 31 -12.25 -0.99 -16.35
N ILE A 32 -11.00 -1.14 -15.85
CA ILE A 32 -9.76 -1.04 -16.64
C ILE A 32 -9.50 -2.32 -17.45
N LEU A 33 -9.96 -3.47 -16.95
CA LEU A 33 -9.77 -4.80 -17.54
C LEU A 33 -11.13 -5.42 -17.90
N PRO A 34 -11.84 -4.91 -18.91
CA PRO A 34 -13.16 -5.42 -19.27
C PRO A 34 -13.09 -6.90 -19.68
N GLY A 35 -14.00 -7.71 -19.14
CA GLY A 35 -14.05 -9.15 -19.39
C GLY A 35 -13.14 -10.00 -18.52
N VAL A 36 -12.35 -9.40 -17.62
CA VAL A 36 -11.59 -10.12 -16.58
C VAL A 36 -12.45 -10.27 -15.33
N GLU A 37 -12.65 -11.51 -14.87
CA GLU A 37 -13.25 -11.75 -13.56
C GLU A 37 -12.28 -11.32 -12.46
N VAL A 38 -12.67 -10.34 -11.61
CA VAL A 38 -11.85 -9.84 -10.50
C VAL A 38 -12.49 -10.25 -9.18
N ARG A 39 -11.77 -11.04 -8.39
CA ARG A 39 -12.16 -11.42 -7.03
C ARG A 39 -11.23 -10.83 -5.98
N THR A 40 -11.71 -10.79 -4.75
CA THR A 40 -10.95 -10.34 -3.58
C THR A 40 -10.95 -11.40 -2.50
N GLY A 41 -9.85 -11.49 -1.73
CA GLY A 41 -9.74 -12.36 -0.57
C GLY A 41 -8.76 -11.82 0.46
N TYR A 42 -8.72 -12.45 1.62
CA TYR A 42 -7.92 -12.00 2.75
C TYR A 42 -7.13 -13.17 3.33
N VAL A 43 -5.84 -12.95 3.57
CA VAL A 43 -4.97 -13.99 4.17
C VAL A 43 -5.24 -14.18 5.66
N GLU A 44 -5.82 -13.17 6.32
CA GLU A 44 -6.19 -13.20 7.75
C GLU A 44 -7.44 -12.33 8.01
N LEU A 45 -8.03 -12.49 9.19
CA LEU A 45 -8.96 -11.56 9.84
C LEU A 45 -10.33 -11.35 9.17
N GLN A 46 -10.50 -11.71 7.89
CA GLN A 46 -11.72 -11.48 7.11
C GLN A 46 -12.01 -12.63 6.15
N SER A 47 -13.25 -12.67 5.66
CA SER A 47 -13.69 -13.53 4.56
C SER A 47 -13.97 -12.69 3.31
N PRO A 48 -13.87 -13.30 2.10
CA PRO A 48 -13.46 -14.69 1.88
C PRO A 48 -11.98 -14.91 2.17
N ASP A 49 -11.63 -16.10 2.65
CA ASP A 49 -10.26 -16.55 2.76
C ASP A 49 -9.68 -16.88 1.37
N PRO A 50 -8.37 -17.14 1.24
CA PRO A 50 -7.76 -17.40 -0.07
C PRO A 50 -8.35 -18.64 -0.77
N ALA A 51 -8.70 -19.70 -0.04
CA ALA A 51 -9.27 -20.92 -0.63
C ALA A 51 -10.65 -20.63 -1.24
N THR A 52 -11.51 -19.93 -0.51
CA THR A 52 -12.82 -19.49 -0.99
C THR A 52 -12.72 -18.51 -2.16
N ALA A 53 -11.76 -17.56 -2.11
CA ALA A 53 -11.58 -16.60 -3.19
C ALA A 53 -11.11 -17.25 -4.50
N LEU A 54 -10.38 -18.36 -4.42
CA LEU A 54 -9.85 -19.12 -5.57
C LEU A 54 -10.81 -20.22 -6.05
N GLU A 55 -11.82 -20.57 -5.28
CA GLU A 55 -12.71 -21.70 -5.57
C GLU A 55 -13.33 -21.60 -6.97
N GLY A 56 -13.22 -22.71 -7.74
CA GLY A 56 -13.78 -22.85 -9.09
C GLY A 56 -13.04 -22.05 -10.18
N LEU A 57 -11.97 -21.34 -9.87
CA LEU A 57 -11.18 -20.63 -10.88
C LEU A 57 -10.20 -21.58 -11.57
N VAL A 58 -9.97 -21.34 -12.86
CA VAL A 58 -8.97 -22.07 -13.66
C VAL A 58 -7.84 -21.10 -13.98
N ASP A 59 -6.63 -21.47 -13.61
CA ASP A 59 -5.39 -20.75 -13.87
C ASP A 59 -5.45 -19.24 -13.51
N PRO A 60 -5.86 -18.87 -12.26
CA PRO A 60 -5.97 -17.48 -11.86
C PRO A 60 -4.61 -16.78 -11.78
N VAL A 61 -4.62 -15.46 -12.04
CA VAL A 61 -3.53 -14.57 -11.63
C VAL A 61 -3.83 -14.07 -10.21
N VAL A 62 -2.95 -14.36 -9.25
CA VAL A 62 -3.13 -13.96 -7.85
C VAL A 62 -2.16 -12.85 -7.52
N LEU A 63 -2.69 -11.66 -7.21
CA LEU A 63 -1.90 -10.48 -6.90
C LEU A 63 -1.91 -10.21 -5.38
N PRO A 64 -0.72 -10.24 -4.75
CA PRO A 64 -0.60 -9.82 -3.36
C PRO A 64 -0.84 -8.31 -3.23
N PHE A 65 -1.96 -7.92 -2.62
CA PHE A 65 -2.33 -6.51 -2.42
C PHE A 65 -1.64 -5.92 -1.18
N PHE A 66 -0.31 -5.81 -1.26
CA PHE A 66 0.59 -5.37 -0.19
C PHE A 66 1.59 -4.34 -0.72
N LEU A 67 1.92 -3.34 0.09
CA LEU A 67 2.86 -2.27 -0.27
C LEU A 67 4.32 -2.70 -0.23
N ALA A 68 4.66 -3.73 0.55
CA ALA A 68 6.03 -4.18 0.71
C ALA A 68 6.10 -5.71 0.87
N ARG A 69 7.25 -6.29 0.52
CA ARG A 69 7.54 -7.72 0.49
C ARG A 69 7.70 -8.30 1.90
N GLY A 70 6.59 -8.32 2.66
CA GLY A 70 6.52 -8.93 3.99
C GLY A 70 6.24 -10.44 3.96
N TYR A 71 5.99 -11.01 5.14
CA TYR A 71 5.74 -12.44 5.33
C TYR A 71 4.62 -12.99 4.43
N HIS A 72 3.47 -12.32 4.39
CA HIS A 72 2.31 -12.78 3.59
C HIS A 72 2.60 -12.84 2.10
N VAL A 73 3.40 -11.91 1.56
CA VAL A 73 3.79 -11.89 0.13
C VAL A 73 4.70 -13.06 -0.20
N VAL A 74 5.58 -13.45 0.73
CA VAL A 74 6.59 -14.49 0.49
C VAL A 74 6.06 -15.89 0.80
N HIS A 75 5.13 -16.01 1.73
CA HIS A 75 4.69 -17.31 2.25
C HIS A 75 3.20 -17.60 2.00
N ASP A 76 2.29 -16.75 2.49
CA ASP A 76 0.87 -17.10 2.51
C ASP A 76 0.22 -17.09 1.12
N VAL A 77 0.55 -16.08 0.29
CA VAL A 77 -0.02 -15.98 -1.06
C VAL A 77 0.52 -17.08 -1.97
N PRO A 78 1.83 -17.37 -2.03
CA PRO A 78 2.34 -18.52 -2.78
C PRO A 78 1.75 -19.85 -2.32
N ALA A 79 1.67 -20.10 -1.01
CA ALA A 79 1.07 -21.30 -0.46
C ALA A 79 -0.42 -21.45 -0.78
N ALA A 80 -1.16 -20.34 -0.94
CA ALA A 80 -2.56 -20.38 -1.35
C ALA A 80 -2.70 -20.84 -2.80
N VAL A 81 -1.86 -20.34 -3.71
CA VAL A 81 -1.83 -20.75 -5.13
C VAL A 81 -1.38 -22.20 -5.28
N GLU A 82 -0.37 -22.63 -4.53
CA GLU A 82 0.10 -24.02 -4.51
C GLU A 82 -1.01 -24.98 -4.07
N ARG A 83 -1.75 -24.66 -3.00
CA ARG A 83 -2.88 -25.46 -2.53
C ARG A 83 -4.06 -25.49 -3.51
N HIS A 84 -4.26 -24.42 -4.25
CA HIS A 84 -5.27 -24.36 -5.31
C HIS A 84 -4.91 -25.28 -6.50
N GLY A 85 -3.62 -25.52 -6.73
CA GLY A 85 -3.12 -26.44 -7.74
C GLY A 85 -2.98 -25.86 -9.14
N SER A 86 -3.36 -24.60 -9.37
CA SER A 86 -3.17 -23.88 -10.63
C SER A 86 -3.09 -22.38 -10.38
N GLY A 87 -2.56 -21.64 -11.37
CA GLY A 87 -2.44 -20.18 -11.31
C GLY A 87 -1.02 -19.67 -11.14
N THR A 88 -0.86 -18.36 -11.20
CA THR A 88 0.42 -17.67 -11.03
C THR A 88 0.32 -16.57 -9.99
N VAL A 89 1.40 -16.35 -9.23
CA VAL A 89 1.51 -15.21 -8.32
C VAL A 89 2.14 -14.05 -9.06
N ALA A 90 1.40 -12.96 -9.21
CA ALA A 90 1.92 -11.71 -9.76
C ALA A 90 2.80 -10.98 -8.74
N GLY A 91 3.55 -9.96 -9.20
CA GLY A 91 4.24 -9.05 -8.31
C GLY A 91 3.25 -8.34 -7.37
N HIS A 92 3.65 -8.12 -6.11
CA HIS A 92 2.89 -7.27 -5.20
C HIS A 92 2.93 -5.79 -5.66
N LEU A 93 2.27 -4.88 -4.95
CA LEU A 93 2.26 -3.46 -5.34
C LEU A 93 3.67 -2.88 -5.39
N GLY A 94 4.49 -3.11 -4.36
CA GLY A 94 5.95 -2.90 -4.39
C GLY A 94 6.41 -1.47 -4.57
N VAL A 95 7.58 -1.32 -5.23
CA VAL A 95 8.23 -0.02 -5.47
C VAL A 95 7.85 0.48 -6.86
N GLU A 96 6.80 1.31 -6.91
CA GLU A 96 6.22 1.80 -8.17
C GLU A 96 5.89 3.28 -8.14
N GLU A 97 6.09 3.96 -9.28
CA GLU A 97 5.76 5.38 -9.42
C GLU A 97 4.27 5.68 -9.19
N HIS A 98 3.39 4.74 -9.52
CA HIS A 98 1.96 4.82 -9.22
C HIS A 98 1.66 5.04 -7.73
N LEU A 99 2.42 4.38 -6.85
CA LEU A 99 2.29 4.55 -5.40
C LEU A 99 2.89 5.88 -4.93
N VAL A 100 4.00 6.29 -5.53
CA VAL A 100 4.62 7.60 -5.27
C VAL A 100 3.64 8.72 -5.60
N GLU A 101 2.98 8.64 -6.77
CA GLU A 101 1.97 9.62 -7.19
C GLU A 101 0.82 9.69 -6.19
N ALA A 102 0.27 8.53 -5.79
CA ALA A 102 -0.83 8.48 -4.84
C ALA A 102 -0.44 9.07 -3.48
N VAL A 103 0.74 8.73 -2.96
CA VAL A 103 1.26 9.27 -1.68
C VAL A 103 1.52 10.77 -1.77
N ALA A 104 2.13 11.23 -2.86
CA ALA A 104 2.40 12.65 -3.09
C ALA A 104 1.12 13.47 -3.16
N GLN A 105 0.10 12.98 -3.88
CA GLN A 105 -1.20 13.63 -3.97
C GLN A 105 -1.88 13.71 -2.60
N ARG A 106 -1.92 12.61 -1.83
CA ARG A 106 -2.51 12.62 -0.47
C ARG A 106 -1.81 13.60 0.46
N LEU A 107 -0.48 13.71 0.38
CA LEU A 107 0.27 14.68 1.17
C LEU A 107 -0.03 16.12 0.73
N HIS A 108 -0.13 16.36 -0.59
CA HIS A 108 -0.49 17.67 -1.13
C HIS A 108 -1.89 18.11 -0.64
N GLU A 109 -2.89 17.23 -0.75
CA GLU A 109 -4.24 17.46 -0.27
C GLU A 109 -4.26 17.84 1.24
N ALA A 110 -3.55 17.05 2.06
CA ALA A 110 -3.49 17.26 3.50
C ALA A 110 -2.74 18.55 3.90
N SER A 111 -1.73 18.94 3.13
CA SER A 111 -0.92 20.14 3.42
C SER A 111 -1.55 21.45 2.91
N ALA A 112 -2.64 21.40 2.14
CA ALA A 112 -3.28 22.57 1.56
C ALA A 112 -3.58 23.70 2.59
N PRO A 113 -4.09 23.41 3.82
CA PRO A 113 -4.33 24.44 4.84
C PRO A 113 -3.06 25.17 5.32
N LEU A 114 -1.89 24.58 5.11
CA LEU A 114 -0.58 25.14 5.49
C LEU A 114 0.14 25.85 4.33
N GLY A 115 -0.53 26.04 3.19
CA GLY A 115 0.08 26.59 1.98
C GLY A 115 0.71 25.49 1.09
N GLY A 116 0.22 24.27 1.18
CA GLY A 116 0.69 23.12 0.41
C GLY A 116 2.04 22.60 0.91
N LEU A 117 2.71 21.85 0.05
CA LEU A 117 4.03 21.27 0.37
C LEU A 117 5.09 22.31 0.72
N ALA A 118 5.00 23.53 0.16
CA ALA A 118 5.92 24.62 0.46
C ALA A 118 5.82 25.05 1.94
N GLY A 119 4.70 24.84 2.57
CA GLY A 119 4.48 25.15 3.99
C GLY A 119 5.07 24.11 4.96
N LEU A 120 5.63 22.99 4.47
CA LEU A 120 6.26 21.97 5.31
C LEU A 120 7.79 22.17 5.31
N ASP A 121 8.42 22.08 6.46
CA ASP A 121 9.89 22.13 6.58
C ASP A 121 10.50 20.73 6.44
N HIS A 122 9.79 19.69 6.88
CA HIS A 122 10.24 18.30 6.84
C HIS A 122 9.09 17.34 6.52
N ILE A 123 9.41 16.27 5.82
CA ILE A 123 8.45 15.20 5.47
C ILE A 123 8.96 13.87 6.04
N VAL A 124 8.07 13.14 6.70
CA VAL A 124 8.30 11.79 7.18
C VAL A 124 7.41 10.83 6.40
N LEU A 125 7.96 9.77 5.82
CA LEU A 125 7.17 8.68 5.23
C LEU A 125 6.82 7.68 6.32
N GLY A 126 5.55 7.63 6.71
CA GLY A 126 5.06 6.73 7.76
C GLY A 126 4.58 5.40 7.19
N ALA A 127 5.39 4.35 7.35
CA ALA A 127 5.10 2.98 6.91
C ALA A 127 4.73 2.05 8.06
N ALA A 128 4.10 0.91 7.76
CA ALA A 128 3.72 -0.08 8.77
C ALA A 128 4.93 -0.66 9.53
N GLY A 129 6.03 -0.91 8.80
CA GLY A 129 7.21 -1.60 9.29
C GLY A 129 7.13 -3.11 9.13
N SER A 130 8.29 -3.77 9.16
CA SER A 130 8.43 -5.21 8.97
C SER A 130 9.67 -5.72 9.71
N ARG A 131 9.72 -7.04 9.98
CA ARG A 131 10.94 -7.74 10.41
C ARG A 131 11.75 -8.27 9.22
N GLN A 132 11.18 -8.22 8.01
CA GLN A 132 11.82 -8.66 6.77
C GLN A 132 12.67 -7.51 6.20
N GLY A 133 13.97 -7.73 6.01
CA GLY A 133 14.89 -6.72 5.46
C GLY A 133 14.45 -6.21 4.10
N ALA A 134 14.05 -7.11 3.20
CA ALA A 134 13.56 -6.75 1.87
C ALA A 134 12.38 -5.76 1.90
N ALA A 135 11.46 -5.89 2.86
CA ALA A 135 10.35 -4.95 3.00
C ALA A 135 10.82 -3.56 3.45
N LEU A 136 11.88 -3.47 4.25
CA LEU A 136 12.47 -2.19 4.67
C LEU A 136 13.22 -1.53 3.52
N GLU A 137 13.98 -2.30 2.74
CA GLU A 137 14.67 -1.83 1.54
C GLU A 137 13.70 -1.25 0.51
N GLU A 138 12.52 -1.87 0.33
CA GLU A 138 11.46 -1.34 -0.53
C GLU A 138 10.89 -0.01 0.01
N VAL A 139 10.69 0.13 1.32
CA VAL A 139 10.27 1.41 1.91
C VAL A 139 11.32 2.50 1.71
N GLU A 140 12.61 2.17 1.82
CA GLU A 140 13.69 3.11 1.50
C GLU A 140 13.70 3.48 0.01
N ALA A 141 13.46 2.52 -0.88
CA ALA A 141 13.39 2.78 -2.32
C ALA A 141 12.21 3.71 -2.67
N ILE A 142 11.01 3.45 -2.14
CA ILE A 142 9.85 4.35 -2.28
C ILE A 142 10.15 5.73 -1.71
N THR A 143 10.87 5.81 -0.58
CA THR A 143 11.26 7.10 0.01
C THR A 143 12.10 7.91 -0.98
N ARG A 144 13.10 7.30 -1.61
CA ARG A 144 13.94 7.96 -2.62
C ARG A 144 13.14 8.44 -3.85
N LEU A 145 12.21 7.63 -4.34
CA LEU A 145 11.32 8.03 -5.43
C LEU A 145 10.43 9.21 -5.02
N LEU A 146 9.90 9.17 -3.80
CA LEU A 146 9.09 10.27 -3.27
C LEU A 146 9.90 11.55 -3.08
N GLU A 147 11.16 11.46 -2.60
CA GLU A 147 12.08 12.60 -2.54
C GLU A 147 12.29 13.25 -3.91
N THR A 148 12.54 12.42 -4.92
CA THR A 148 12.70 12.88 -6.31
C THR A 148 11.42 13.56 -6.81
N ARG A 149 10.26 12.95 -6.59
CA ARG A 149 8.95 13.46 -7.02
C ARG A 149 8.58 14.78 -6.35
N LEU A 150 8.91 14.95 -5.08
CA LEU A 150 8.59 16.15 -4.30
C LEU A 150 9.68 17.24 -4.39
N GLY A 151 10.86 16.91 -4.86
CA GLY A 151 12.04 17.78 -4.81
C GLY A 151 12.46 18.15 -3.38
N ARG A 152 12.18 17.28 -2.40
CA ARG A 152 12.35 17.54 -0.96
C ARG A 152 12.79 16.29 -0.23
N ARG A 153 13.57 16.47 0.82
CA ARG A 153 14.03 15.39 1.67
C ARG A 153 12.87 14.73 2.41
N VAL A 154 12.84 13.41 2.41
CA VAL A 154 11.84 12.57 3.10
C VAL A 154 12.58 11.59 4.01
N THR A 155 12.14 11.44 5.25
CA THR A 155 12.70 10.47 6.19
C THR A 155 11.79 9.26 6.31
N PRO A 156 12.23 8.04 6.01
CA PRO A 156 11.43 6.83 6.25
C PRO A 156 11.32 6.58 7.76
N ALA A 157 10.11 6.20 8.21
CA ALA A 157 9.86 5.84 9.59
C ALA A 157 8.72 4.84 9.71
N TYR A 158 8.65 4.13 10.84
CA TYR A 158 7.85 2.94 10.96
C TYR A 158 6.91 2.99 12.17
N LEU A 159 5.77 2.34 12.05
CA LEU A 159 4.74 2.23 13.11
C LEU A 159 4.95 1.01 14.01
N SER A 160 5.67 0.01 13.51
CA SER A 160 6.01 -1.21 14.26
C SER A 160 7.30 -1.85 13.72
N ALA A 161 7.86 -2.77 14.48
CA ALA A 161 8.89 -3.75 14.09
C ALA A 161 10.23 -3.19 13.55
N ALA A 162 10.33 -1.91 13.21
CA ALA A 162 11.54 -1.27 12.68
C ALA A 162 11.76 0.12 13.27
N ARG A 163 12.91 0.72 12.97
CA ARG A 163 13.35 2.04 13.46
C ARG A 163 13.81 2.92 12.31
N PRO A 164 13.72 4.28 12.46
CA PRO A 164 13.13 5.00 13.57
C PRO A 164 11.60 4.82 13.64
N SER A 165 10.99 5.03 14.81
CA SER A 165 9.53 5.17 14.87
C SER A 165 9.12 6.51 14.24
N VAL A 166 7.86 6.59 13.74
CA VAL A 166 7.36 7.85 13.16
C VAL A 166 7.41 8.99 14.19
N ARG A 167 7.11 8.71 15.46
CA ARG A 167 7.24 9.69 16.55
C ARG A 167 8.68 10.18 16.73
N ASP A 168 9.66 9.26 16.72
CA ASP A 168 11.07 9.61 16.88
C ASP A 168 11.55 10.45 15.68
N ALA A 169 11.14 10.10 14.46
CA ALA A 169 11.49 10.86 13.26
C ALA A 169 10.92 12.29 13.29
N VAL A 170 9.67 12.46 13.71
CA VAL A 170 9.05 13.78 13.89
C VAL A 170 9.79 14.58 14.98
N SER A 171 10.09 13.96 16.14
CA SER A 171 10.85 14.61 17.22
C SER A 171 12.24 15.03 16.76
N THR A 172 12.93 14.18 16.00
CA THR A 172 14.25 14.48 15.45
C THR A 172 14.20 15.66 14.48
N ALA A 173 13.22 15.67 13.56
CA ALA A 173 13.03 16.79 12.64
C ALA A 173 12.81 18.11 13.40
N ARG A 174 12.01 18.10 14.47
CA ARG A 174 11.79 19.26 15.33
C ARG A 174 13.05 19.73 16.03
N ALA A 175 13.84 18.80 16.59
CA ALA A 175 15.11 19.12 17.23
C ALA A 175 16.13 19.72 16.25
N GLN A 176 15.99 19.40 14.95
CA GLN A 176 16.78 19.98 13.86
C GLN A 176 16.24 21.31 13.33
N GLY A 177 15.20 21.88 13.96
CA GLY A 177 14.66 23.20 13.66
C GLY A 177 13.44 23.20 12.73
N ALA A 178 12.90 22.04 12.34
CA ALA A 178 11.67 21.98 11.55
C ALA A 178 10.48 22.51 12.38
N ARG A 179 9.81 23.56 11.88
CA ARG A 179 8.61 24.14 12.51
C ARG A 179 7.34 23.41 12.10
N ARG A 180 7.28 22.92 10.86
CA ARG A 180 6.14 22.21 10.29
C ARG A 180 6.58 20.89 9.69
N VAL A 181 6.12 19.80 10.29
CA VAL A 181 6.45 18.42 9.87
C VAL A 181 5.19 17.75 9.33
N GLY A 182 5.24 17.28 8.09
CA GLY A 182 4.19 16.48 7.46
C GLY A 182 4.52 14.99 7.49
N VAL A 183 3.51 14.16 7.70
CA VAL A 183 3.61 12.70 7.53
C VAL A 183 2.91 12.30 6.24
N ALA A 184 3.70 11.83 5.28
CA ALA A 184 3.22 11.10 4.09
C ALA A 184 2.86 9.68 4.53
N THR A 185 1.62 9.27 4.35
CA THR A 185 1.10 7.99 4.84
C THR A 185 1.32 6.89 3.80
N TYR A 186 2.23 5.97 4.07
CA TYR A 186 2.46 4.77 3.24
C TYR A 186 1.69 3.57 3.81
N LEU A 187 0.37 3.69 3.78
CA LEU A 187 -0.61 2.68 4.20
C LEU A 187 -1.74 2.64 3.18
N LEU A 188 -2.29 1.45 2.93
CA LEU A 188 -3.42 1.30 1.99
C LEU A 188 -4.75 1.78 2.55
N ALA A 189 -4.99 1.62 3.86
CA ALA A 189 -6.31 1.85 4.43
C ALA A 189 -6.26 2.51 5.81
N GLU A 190 -7.37 3.11 6.17
CA GLU A 190 -7.67 3.52 7.54
C GLU A 190 -7.58 2.33 8.51
N GLY A 191 -7.09 2.60 9.73
CA GLY A 191 -6.98 1.56 10.73
C GLY A 191 -6.18 1.99 11.95
N ARG A 192 -5.78 1.02 12.78
CA ARG A 192 -4.99 1.29 13.98
C ARG A 192 -3.69 2.05 13.67
N PHE A 193 -2.99 1.67 12.60
CA PHE A 193 -1.74 2.31 12.22
C PHE A 193 -1.95 3.75 11.74
N HIS A 194 -2.94 4.00 10.87
CA HIS A 194 -3.22 5.37 10.43
C HIS A 194 -3.62 6.27 11.61
N ARG A 195 -4.49 5.79 12.51
CA ARG A 195 -4.84 6.55 13.72
C ARG A 195 -3.63 6.86 14.61
N ALA A 196 -2.66 5.94 14.70
CA ALA A 196 -1.45 6.18 15.47
C ALA A 196 -0.57 7.31 14.92
N LEU A 197 -0.63 7.58 13.61
CA LEU A 197 0.10 8.69 12.99
C LEU A 197 -0.36 10.05 13.55
N HIS A 198 -1.65 10.23 13.82
CA HIS A 198 -2.18 11.49 14.38
C HIS A 198 -1.68 11.78 15.80
N SER A 199 -1.07 10.81 16.48
CA SER A 199 -0.49 10.98 17.82
C SER A 199 1.03 11.16 17.80
N THR A 200 1.65 11.39 16.64
CA THR A 200 3.11 11.49 16.49
C THR A 200 3.66 12.89 16.75
N GLY A 201 2.81 13.90 16.81
CA GLY A 201 3.21 15.31 16.94
C GLY A 201 3.50 16.00 15.60
N ALA A 202 3.16 15.37 14.47
CA ALA A 202 3.21 16.01 13.16
C ALA A 202 2.10 17.07 13.02
N ASP A 203 2.32 18.11 12.22
CA ASP A 203 1.33 19.15 11.93
C ASP A 203 0.31 18.70 10.88
N VAL A 204 0.73 17.82 10.00
CA VAL A 204 -0.08 17.24 8.94
C VAL A 204 0.13 15.73 8.89
N VAL A 205 -0.96 14.99 8.78
CA VAL A 205 -0.95 13.56 8.47
C VAL A 205 -1.82 13.35 7.23
N ALA A 206 -1.21 12.87 6.16
CA ALA A 206 -1.93 12.55 4.93
C ALA A 206 -2.91 11.39 5.15
N ALA A 207 -4.01 11.38 4.42
CA ALA A 207 -4.87 10.21 4.32
C ALA A 207 -4.08 9.01 3.78
N PRO A 208 -4.51 7.76 4.05
CA PRO A 208 -3.96 6.58 3.39
C PRO A 208 -4.11 6.66 1.88
N ILE A 209 -3.34 5.87 1.16
CA ILE A 209 -3.40 5.75 -0.30
C ILE A 209 -4.85 5.48 -0.75
N GLY A 210 -5.53 4.57 -0.07
CA GLY A 210 -6.92 4.24 -0.36
C GLY A 210 -7.07 3.50 -1.70
N ASP A 211 -8.23 3.68 -2.30
CA ASP A 211 -8.58 3.23 -3.65
C ASP A 211 -8.18 4.27 -4.71
N HIS A 212 -7.01 4.88 -4.56
CA HIS A 212 -6.49 5.85 -5.52
C HIS A 212 -6.46 5.26 -6.93
N PRO A 213 -6.84 6.01 -7.98
CA PRO A 213 -6.85 5.48 -9.36
C PRO A 213 -5.52 4.85 -9.78
N ALA A 214 -4.39 5.45 -9.40
CA ALA A 214 -3.06 4.91 -9.70
C ALA A 214 -2.82 3.50 -9.12
N VAL A 215 -3.48 3.12 -8.00
CA VAL A 215 -3.39 1.75 -7.47
C VAL A 215 -4.11 0.76 -8.39
N ALA A 216 -5.27 1.13 -8.94
CA ALA A 216 -5.99 0.27 -9.86
C ALA A 216 -5.23 0.10 -11.20
N GLU A 217 -4.59 1.17 -11.69
CA GLU A 217 -3.72 1.10 -12.87
C GLU A 217 -2.50 0.20 -12.62
N LEU A 218 -1.87 0.29 -11.45
CA LEU A 218 -0.78 -0.59 -11.06
C LEU A 218 -1.22 -2.05 -11.01
N VAL A 219 -2.37 -2.35 -10.42
CA VAL A 219 -2.92 -3.71 -10.39
C VAL A 219 -3.16 -4.24 -11.81
N ALA A 220 -3.75 -3.42 -12.69
CA ALA A 220 -3.97 -3.78 -14.07
C ALA A 220 -2.65 -4.00 -14.84
N HIS A 221 -1.63 -3.19 -14.56
CA HIS A 221 -0.28 -3.37 -15.12
C HIS A 221 0.32 -4.71 -14.69
N ARG A 222 0.32 -5.02 -13.39
CA ARG A 222 0.79 -6.31 -12.84
C ARG A 222 0.06 -7.51 -13.42
N TYR A 223 -1.24 -7.39 -13.67
CA TYR A 223 -2.01 -8.44 -14.34
C TYR A 223 -1.53 -8.65 -15.78
N ARG A 224 -1.37 -7.56 -16.55
CA ARG A 224 -0.90 -7.65 -17.94
C ARG A 224 0.48 -8.28 -18.08
N GLU A 225 1.38 -8.05 -17.12
CA GLU A 225 2.71 -8.71 -17.07
C GLU A 225 2.61 -10.24 -16.99
N GLN A 226 1.48 -10.80 -16.48
CA GLN A 226 1.29 -12.24 -16.31
C GLN A 226 0.61 -12.92 -17.51
N ILE A 227 0.06 -12.14 -18.43
CA ILE A 227 -0.69 -12.64 -19.60
C ILE A 227 -0.03 -12.28 -20.93
N ALA A 228 1.07 -11.51 -20.88
CA ALA A 228 1.92 -11.17 -22.04
C ALA A 228 2.83 -12.37 -22.44
#